data_471c64bd2da4720c7ab6dfa695904947
#
_entry.id   471c64bd2da4720c7ab6dfa695904947
#
_cell.length_a   1.000
_cell.length_b   1.000
_cell.length_c   1.000
_cell.angle_alpha   90.00
_cell.angle_beta   90.00
_cell.angle_gamma   90.00
#
_symmetry.space_group_name_H-M   'P 1'
#
loop_
_entity.id
_entity.type
_entity.pdbx_description
1 polymer ?
#
loop_
_entity_poly.entity_id
_entity_poly.type
_entity_poly.pdbx_seq_one_letter_code
_entity_poly.pdbx_strand_id
1 'polypeptide(L)'
;MTLAEFFTAIGQLSGVLFVITSMLAMGMSLTMAQIVQPLKNARLVALALMANFVLVPLLAYVITLMIPLEQSLQIGLVVLATAAGAPFLPKLVQGAKGDIAFGVGLMVLLMVVTIFYLPIVLPLLLPGVSINPWDIAKSLIALMLIPLAIGLLMKSHSPGTTAHWQPVMNKISGLAILILLVVGLGLNISNILSLIGSNGLLALLIFIIGCLLIGLLLGGRDPGVRSVMGLGTAQRNVSAAIVVAAQNFSAGNTLSFILVAAILLLLVLLPTAKRLGRPVQATGSAPHEAPNES
;
A
#
# COMPACT_ATOMS: atom_id res chain seq x y z
N MET A 1 14.92 30.17 11.63
CA MET A 1 14.08 28.98 11.44
C MET A 1 12.98 29.04 12.48
N THR A 2 11.76 29.17 12.05
CA THR A 2 10.59 29.14 12.93
C THR A 2 10.36 27.72 13.46
N LEU A 3 9.62 27.57 14.55
CA LEU A 3 9.27 26.25 15.11
C LEU A 3 8.53 25.39 14.07
N ALA A 4 7.64 26.00 13.28
CA ALA A 4 6.90 25.31 12.21
C ALA A 4 7.83 24.82 11.09
N GLU A 5 8.79 25.66 10.64
CA GLU A 5 9.80 25.25 9.65
C GLU A 5 10.66 24.08 10.15
N PHE A 6 11.03 24.10 11.44
CA PHE A 6 11.80 23.02 12.06
C PHE A 6 11.02 21.69 12.02
N PHE A 7 9.76 21.69 12.48
CA PHE A 7 8.94 20.48 12.43
C PHE A 7 8.64 20.00 11.00
N THR A 8 8.44 20.93 10.06
CA THR A 8 8.26 20.59 8.64
C THR A 8 9.50 19.87 8.09
N ALA A 9 10.69 20.38 8.37
CA ALA A 9 11.94 19.74 7.96
C ALA A 9 12.11 18.34 8.58
N ILE A 10 11.77 18.16 9.87
CA ILE A 10 11.76 16.84 10.53
C ILE A 10 10.78 15.90 9.83
N GLY A 11 9.57 16.35 9.52
CA GLY A 11 8.57 15.54 8.82
C GLY A 11 9.06 15.08 7.44
N GLN A 12 9.61 15.99 6.65
CA GLN A 12 10.16 15.68 5.33
C GLN A 12 11.33 14.69 5.41
N LEU A 13 12.29 14.93 6.31
CA LEU A 13 13.42 14.02 6.51
C LEU A 13 12.95 12.63 6.97
N SER A 14 11.98 12.58 7.88
CA SER A 14 11.40 11.33 8.36
C SER A 14 10.69 10.58 7.25
N GLY A 15 10.00 11.27 6.34
CA GLY A 15 9.36 10.67 5.17
C GLY A 15 10.37 10.01 4.24
N VAL A 16 11.45 10.70 3.89
CA VAL A 16 12.53 10.17 3.05
C VAL A 16 13.23 8.99 3.74
N LEU A 17 13.55 9.13 5.03
CA LEU A 17 14.19 8.08 5.82
C LEU A 17 13.29 6.82 5.92
N PHE A 18 11.99 7.00 6.14
CA PHE A 18 11.02 5.90 6.13
C PHE A 18 11.05 5.13 4.82
N VAL A 19 10.97 5.81 3.67
CA VAL A 19 10.93 5.15 2.36
C VAL A 19 12.22 4.39 2.10
N ILE A 20 13.38 5.03 2.24
CA ILE A 20 14.69 4.40 1.97
C ILE A 20 14.91 3.19 2.87
N THR A 21 14.72 3.33 4.19
CA THR A 21 14.99 2.24 5.13
C THR A 21 13.98 1.10 5.03
N SER A 22 12.71 1.38 4.69
CA SER A 22 11.72 0.34 4.45
C SER A 22 12.02 -0.48 3.18
N MET A 23 12.45 0.19 2.10
CA MET A 23 12.83 -0.49 0.85
C MET A 23 14.11 -1.32 1.01
N LEU A 24 15.11 -0.77 1.71
CA LEU A 24 16.34 -1.47 2.02
C LEU A 24 16.07 -2.70 2.89
N ALA A 25 15.31 -2.56 3.97
CA ALA A 25 14.92 -3.67 4.84
C ALA A 25 14.15 -4.76 4.08
N MET A 26 13.25 -4.35 3.18
CA MET A 26 12.51 -5.28 2.34
C MET A 26 13.44 -6.04 1.40
N GLY A 27 14.35 -5.37 0.69
CA GLY A 27 15.35 -6.02 -0.14
C GLY A 27 16.21 -7.02 0.62
N MET A 28 16.64 -6.68 1.84
CA MET A 28 17.38 -7.57 2.73
C MET A 28 16.57 -8.79 3.20
N SER A 29 15.25 -8.75 3.19
CA SER A 29 14.39 -9.83 3.66
C SER A 29 14.04 -10.85 2.58
N LEU A 30 14.22 -10.52 1.29
CA LEU A 30 13.73 -11.28 0.16
C LEU A 30 14.86 -11.97 -0.62
N THR A 31 14.51 -13.10 -1.23
CA THR A 31 15.36 -13.77 -2.24
C THR A 31 14.73 -13.66 -3.62
N MET A 32 15.54 -13.72 -4.69
CA MET A 32 15.04 -13.68 -6.07
C MET A 32 14.07 -14.84 -6.36
N ALA A 33 14.29 -16.01 -5.77
CA ALA A 33 13.39 -17.15 -5.92
C ALA A 33 12.00 -16.85 -5.32
N GLN A 34 11.94 -16.23 -4.14
CA GLN A 34 10.67 -15.83 -3.50
C GLN A 34 9.91 -14.79 -4.32
N ILE A 35 10.61 -13.96 -5.09
CA ILE A 35 9.99 -12.95 -5.96
C ILE A 35 9.45 -13.59 -7.24
N VAL A 36 10.27 -14.43 -7.91
CA VAL A 36 10.00 -14.91 -9.26
C VAL A 36 9.05 -16.12 -9.27
N GLN A 37 9.18 -17.04 -8.30
CA GLN A 37 8.44 -18.30 -8.32
C GLN A 37 6.89 -18.10 -8.32
N PRO A 38 6.30 -17.20 -7.51
CA PRO A 38 4.86 -16.96 -7.54
C PRO A 38 4.35 -16.34 -8.84
N LEU A 39 5.24 -15.67 -9.60
CA LEU A 39 4.90 -15.00 -10.84
C LEU A 39 4.76 -15.94 -12.04
N LYS A 40 5.05 -17.24 -11.88
CA LYS A 40 4.85 -18.25 -12.93
C LYS A 40 3.40 -18.46 -13.30
N ASN A 41 2.44 -18.13 -12.41
CA ASN A 41 1.03 -18.16 -12.73
C ASN A 41 0.61 -16.90 -13.51
N ALA A 42 0.81 -16.92 -14.83
CA ALA A 42 0.53 -15.78 -15.70
C ALA A 42 -0.92 -15.26 -15.60
N ARG A 43 -1.90 -16.16 -15.37
CA ARG A 43 -3.30 -15.74 -15.19
C ARG A 43 -3.49 -14.90 -13.94
N LEU A 44 -2.96 -15.33 -12.79
CA LEU A 44 -3.08 -14.57 -11.54
C LEU A 44 -2.31 -13.26 -11.63
N VAL A 45 -1.14 -13.26 -12.25
CA VAL A 45 -0.36 -12.04 -12.51
C VAL A 45 -1.16 -11.05 -13.37
N ALA A 46 -1.72 -11.50 -14.49
CA ALA A 46 -2.54 -10.65 -15.37
C ALA A 46 -3.76 -10.06 -14.63
N LEU A 47 -4.47 -10.89 -13.85
CA LEU A 47 -5.61 -10.44 -13.05
C LEU A 47 -5.20 -9.43 -11.97
N ALA A 48 -4.05 -9.62 -11.32
CA ALA A 48 -3.54 -8.70 -10.34
C ALA A 48 -3.11 -7.36 -10.95
N LEU A 49 -2.46 -7.37 -12.10
CA LEU A 49 -2.09 -6.17 -12.84
C LEU A 49 -3.35 -5.41 -13.31
N MET A 50 -4.33 -6.13 -13.88
CA MET A 50 -5.61 -5.54 -14.27
C MET A 50 -6.34 -4.92 -13.07
N ALA A 51 -6.42 -5.63 -11.93
CA ALA A 51 -7.03 -5.11 -10.71
C ALA A 51 -6.38 -3.80 -10.27
N ASN A 52 -5.05 -3.78 -10.16
CA ASN A 52 -4.32 -2.70 -9.52
C ASN A 52 -4.04 -1.50 -10.44
N PHE A 53 -3.89 -1.71 -11.74
CA PHE A 53 -3.48 -0.68 -12.70
C PHE A 53 -4.58 -0.26 -13.69
N VAL A 54 -5.73 -0.95 -13.67
CA VAL A 54 -6.90 -0.58 -14.48
C VAL A 54 -8.12 -0.36 -13.60
N LEU A 55 -8.57 -1.40 -12.87
CA LEU A 55 -9.85 -1.33 -12.15
C LEU A 55 -9.80 -0.40 -10.93
N VAL A 56 -8.69 -0.38 -10.20
CA VAL A 56 -8.53 0.49 -9.01
C VAL A 56 -8.40 1.98 -9.41
N PRO A 57 -7.59 2.38 -10.40
CA PRO A 57 -7.63 3.75 -10.91
C PRO A 57 -8.99 4.16 -11.47
N LEU A 58 -9.67 3.26 -12.17
CA LEU A 58 -11.04 3.50 -12.65
C LEU A 58 -12.02 3.70 -11.48
N LEU A 59 -11.93 2.88 -10.42
CA LEU A 59 -12.72 3.05 -9.21
C LEU A 59 -12.49 4.42 -8.57
N ALA A 60 -11.24 4.85 -8.44
CA ALA A 60 -10.91 6.17 -7.90
C ALA A 60 -11.52 7.28 -8.76
N TYR A 61 -11.41 7.18 -10.08
CA TYR A 61 -12.01 8.12 -11.02
C TYR A 61 -13.53 8.18 -10.86
N VAL A 62 -14.21 7.04 -10.78
CA VAL A 62 -15.67 6.99 -10.54
C VAL A 62 -16.03 7.63 -9.20
N ILE A 63 -15.26 7.40 -8.13
CA ILE A 63 -15.47 8.04 -6.84
C ILE A 63 -15.38 9.57 -6.95
N THR A 64 -14.38 10.10 -7.68
CA THR A 64 -14.23 11.55 -7.86
C THR A 64 -15.36 12.18 -8.68
N LEU A 65 -16.04 11.42 -9.54
CA LEU A 65 -17.22 11.88 -10.27
C LEU A 65 -18.49 11.87 -9.41
N MET A 66 -18.61 10.90 -8.49
CA MET A 66 -19.81 10.70 -7.68
C MET A 66 -19.81 11.49 -6.38
N ILE A 67 -18.62 11.71 -5.82
CA ILE A 67 -18.45 12.38 -4.52
C ILE A 67 -17.74 13.71 -4.77
N PRO A 68 -18.35 14.85 -4.42
CA PRO A 68 -17.69 16.15 -4.54
C PRO A 68 -16.52 16.21 -3.55
N LEU A 69 -15.31 16.20 -4.05
CA LEU A 69 -14.06 16.30 -3.32
C LEU A 69 -13.32 17.57 -3.73
N GLU A 70 -12.65 18.19 -2.76
CA GLU A 70 -11.67 19.23 -3.04
C GLU A 70 -10.54 18.69 -3.95
N GLN A 71 -10.00 19.52 -4.84
CA GLN A 71 -8.97 19.11 -5.81
C GLN A 71 -7.78 18.41 -5.16
N SER A 72 -7.31 18.90 -4.01
CA SER A 72 -6.21 18.29 -3.27
C SER A 72 -6.51 16.85 -2.80
N LEU A 73 -7.77 16.56 -2.44
CA LEU A 73 -8.23 15.23 -2.03
C LEU A 73 -8.39 14.31 -3.25
N GLN A 74 -8.89 14.84 -4.37
CA GLN A 74 -8.95 14.09 -5.64
C GLN A 74 -7.56 13.64 -6.07
N ILE A 75 -6.58 14.57 -6.05
CA ILE A 75 -5.17 14.26 -6.34
C ILE A 75 -4.66 13.16 -5.41
N GLY A 76 -4.90 13.29 -4.11
CA GLY A 76 -4.47 12.28 -3.12
C GLY A 76 -5.08 10.90 -3.38
N LEU A 77 -6.36 10.83 -3.73
CA LEU A 77 -7.05 9.58 -4.06
C LEU A 77 -6.49 8.94 -5.33
N VAL A 78 -6.24 9.74 -6.39
CA VAL A 78 -5.67 9.26 -7.65
C VAL A 78 -4.23 8.78 -7.45
N VAL A 79 -3.41 9.50 -6.68
CA VAL A 79 -2.04 9.09 -6.33
C VAL A 79 -2.06 7.76 -5.58
N LEU A 80 -2.93 7.60 -4.58
CA LEU A 80 -3.10 6.32 -3.89
C LEU A 80 -3.56 5.21 -4.84
N ALA A 81 -4.51 5.49 -5.71
CA ALA A 81 -5.05 4.52 -6.66
C ALA A 81 -4.02 4.02 -7.67
N THR A 82 -3.07 4.87 -8.06
CA THR A 82 -2.00 4.51 -9.00
C THR A 82 -0.77 3.88 -8.32
N ALA A 83 -0.64 4.00 -7.01
CA ALA A 83 0.47 3.47 -6.23
C ALA A 83 0.13 2.09 -5.64
N ALA A 84 0.49 1.01 -6.34
CA ALA A 84 0.29 -0.38 -5.89
C ALA A 84 1.58 -0.99 -5.28
N GLY A 85 1.47 -2.18 -4.69
CA GLY A 85 2.63 -2.93 -4.18
C GLY A 85 3.15 -2.42 -2.84
N ALA A 86 2.35 -2.56 -1.79
CA ALA A 86 2.68 -2.05 -0.46
C ALA A 86 3.58 -3.01 0.34
N PRO A 87 4.67 -2.51 0.98
CA PRO A 87 5.58 -3.33 1.80
C PRO A 87 4.91 -4.04 2.99
N PHE A 88 3.76 -3.57 3.41
CA PHE A 88 3.01 -4.14 4.54
C PHE A 88 2.16 -5.36 4.16
N LEU A 89 1.99 -5.65 2.86
CA LEU A 89 1.16 -6.75 2.37
C LEU A 89 1.50 -8.12 2.98
N PRO A 90 2.78 -8.55 3.12
CA PRO A 90 3.09 -9.86 3.69
C PRO A 90 2.58 -10.04 5.11
N LYS A 91 2.55 -8.99 5.95
CA LYS A 91 1.98 -9.02 7.30
C LYS A 91 0.48 -9.21 7.29
N LEU A 92 -0.23 -8.57 6.37
CA LEU A 92 -1.68 -8.75 6.18
C LEU A 92 -1.99 -10.18 5.73
N VAL A 93 -1.22 -10.69 4.75
CA VAL A 93 -1.37 -12.06 4.23
C VAL A 93 -1.12 -13.10 5.33
N GLN A 94 -0.10 -12.89 6.17
CA GLN A 94 0.14 -13.74 7.33
C GLN A 94 -1.05 -13.73 8.30
N GLY A 95 -1.62 -12.55 8.58
CA GLY A 95 -2.82 -12.41 9.42
C GLY A 95 -4.05 -13.10 8.83
N ALA A 96 -4.15 -13.17 7.51
CA ALA A 96 -5.22 -13.83 6.77
C ALA A 96 -4.95 -15.33 6.52
N LYS A 97 -3.83 -15.88 7.01
CA LYS A 97 -3.38 -17.26 6.71
C LYS A 97 -3.37 -17.56 5.20
N GLY A 98 -3.09 -16.53 4.40
CA GLY A 98 -3.02 -16.62 2.93
C GLY A 98 -1.70 -17.19 2.44
N ASP A 99 -1.56 -17.32 1.12
CA ASP A 99 -0.31 -17.73 0.47
C ASP A 99 0.74 -16.63 0.57
N ILE A 100 1.65 -16.78 1.55
CA ILE A 100 2.70 -15.78 1.84
C ILE A 100 3.67 -15.66 0.66
N ALA A 101 3.99 -16.77 -0.02
CA ALA A 101 4.92 -16.75 -1.14
C ALA A 101 4.33 -15.94 -2.31
N PHE A 102 3.06 -16.20 -2.66
CA PHE A 102 2.35 -15.41 -3.65
C PHE A 102 2.21 -13.93 -3.23
N GLY A 103 1.91 -13.66 -1.96
CA GLY A 103 1.78 -12.30 -1.44
C GLY A 103 3.07 -11.48 -1.55
N VAL A 104 4.22 -12.10 -1.27
CA VAL A 104 5.55 -11.47 -1.41
C VAL A 104 5.86 -11.19 -2.88
N GLY A 105 5.72 -12.19 -3.75
CA GLY A 105 5.98 -12.01 -5.17
C GLY A 105 5.07 -10.96 -5.80
N LEU A 106 3.77 -11.00 -5.48
CA LEU A 106 2.79 -10.02 -5.95
C LEU A 106 3.15 -8.60 -5.48
N MET A 107 3.50 -8.42 -4.21
CA MET A 107 3.91 -7.13 -3.66
C MET A 107 5.06 -6.51 -4.45
N VAL A 108 6.13 -7.28 -4.70
CA VAL A 108 7.31 -6.79 -5.42
C VAL A 108 6.96 -6.47 -6.88
N LEU A 109 6.21 -7.36 -7.53
CA LEU A 109 5.75 -7.12 -8.90
C LEU A 109 4.97 -5.80 -9.01
N LEU A 110 3.95 -5.63 -8.17
CA LEU A 110 3.12 -4.42 -8.21
C LEU A 110 3.93 -3.16 -7.89
N MET A 111 4.88 -3.25 -6.96
CA MET A 111 5.75 -2.12 -6.61
C MET A 111 6.68 -1.74 -7.78
N VAL A 112 7.31 -2.72 -8.43
CA VAL A 112 8.18 -2.46 -9.58
C VAL A 112 7.37 -1.85 -10.73
N VAL A 113 6.20 -2.41 -11.03
CA VAL A 113 5.32 -1.86 -12.07
C VAL A 113 4.87 -0.43 -11.72
N THR A 114 4.57 -0.14 -10.46
CA THR A 114 4.19 1.21 -9.99
C THR A 114 5.25 2.26 -10.33
N ILE A 115 6.55 1.93 -10.20
CA ILE A 115 7.65 2.86 -10.47
C ILE A 115 7.63 3.35 -11.93
N PHE A 116 7.25 2.48 -12.86
CA PHE A 116 7.15 2.84 -14.29
C PHE A 116 5.76 3.34 -14.68
N TYR A 117 4.72 2.78 -14.08
CA TYR A 117 3.32 3.11 -14.38
C TYR A 117 2.95 4.54 -13.92
N LEU A 118 3.31 4.87 -12.69
CA LEU A 118 2.87 6.10 -12.04
C LEU A 118 3.34 7.38 -12.77
N PRO A 119 4.62 7.50 -13.20
CA PRO A 119 5.07 8.66 -13.97
C PRO A 119 4.33 8.86 -15.30
N ILE A 120 3.87 7.77 -15.93
CA ILE A 120 3.19 7.81 -17.22
C ILE A 120 1.71 8.14 -17.05
N VAL A 121 1.05 7.51 -16.08
CA VAL A 121 -0.41 7.52 -15.97
C VAL A 121 -0.92 8.68 -15.12
N LEU A 122 -0.17 9.11 -14.11
CA LEU A 122 -0.61 10.19 -13.22
C LEU A 122 -0.89 11.50 -13.97
N PRO A 123 -0.05 11.98 -14.92
CA PRO A 123 -0.34 13.17 -15.69
C PRO A 123 -1.60 13.03 -16.58
N LEU A 124 -1.90 11.81 -17.03
CA LEU A 124 -3.09 11.54 -17.85
C LEU A 124 -4.38 11.57 -17.01
N LEU A 125 -4.31 11.12 -15.75
CA LEU A 125 -5.45 11.10 -14.83
C LEU A 125 -5.71 12.44 -14.13
N LEU A 126 -4.73 13.35 -14.13
CA LEU A 126 -4.81 14.66 -13.48
C LEU A 126 -4.59 15.79 -14.52
N PRO A 127 -5.49 15.96 -15.52
CA PRO A 127 -5.37 17.02 -16.52
C PRO A 127 -5.44 18.39 -15.83
N GLY A 128 -4.59 19.32 -16.27
CA GLY A 128 -4.50 20.67 -15.68
C GLY A 128 -3.59 20.78 -14.45
N VAL A 129 -3.03 19.68 -13.96
CA VAL A 129 -2.01 19.71 -12.93
C VAL A 129 -0.63 19.60 -13.60
N SER A 130 0.26 20.55 -13.31
CA SER A 130 1.62 20.53 -13.86
C SER A 130 2.44 19.46 -13.15
N ILE A 131 2.61 18.32 -13.80
CA ILE A 131 3.36 17.17 -13.29
C ILE A 131 4.47 16.85 -14.28
N ASN A 132 5.71 16.75 -13.81
CA ASN A 132 6.81 16.27 -14.62
C ASN A 132 6.99 14.75 -14.40
N PRO A 133 6.69 13.91 -15.41
CA PRO A 133 6.83 12.45 -15.28
C PRO A 133 8.25 12.02 -14.92
N TRP A 134 9.26 12.77 -15.41
CA TRP A 134 10.66 12.46 -15.15
C TRP A 134 11.07 12.68 -13.68
N ASP A 135 10.53 13.71 -13.03
CA ASP A 135 10.82 13.96 -11.62
C ASP A 135 10.18 12.91 -10.72
N ILE A 136 8.97 12.44 -11.06
CA ILE A 136 8.35 11.28 -10.40
C ILE A 136 9.22 10.03 -10.59
N ALA A 137 9.62 9.73 -11.83
CA ALA A 137 10.43 8.55 -12.13
C ALA A 137 11.76 8.56 -11.37
N LYS A 138 12.50 9.68 -11.41
CA LYS A 138 13.75 9.85 -10.65
C LYS A 138 13.58 9.58 -9.17
N SER A 139 12.54 10.15 -8.57
CA SER A 139 12.26 10.03 -7.15
C SER A 139 11.97 8.59 -6.75
N LEU A 140 11.10 7.91 -7.50
CA LEU A 140 10.75 6.52 -7.22
C LEU A 140 11.95 5.59 -7.43
N ILE A 141 12.74 5.81 -8.48
CA ILE A 141 13.98 5.05 -8.72
C ILE A 141 14.97 5.28 -7.58
N ALA A 142 15.25 6.54 -7.23
CA ALA A 142 16.26 6.89 -6.24
C ALA A 142 15.86 6.46 -4.81
N LEU A 143 14.61 6.67 -4.42
CA LEU A 143 14.15 6.44 -3.05
C LEU A 143 13.57 5.05 -2.82
N MET A 144 13.16 4.34 -3.88
CA MET A 144 12.54 3.01 -3.75
C MET A 144 13.35 1.91 -4.45
N LEU A 145 13.60 2.05 -5.77
CA LEU A 145 14.21 0.96 -6.55
C LEU A 145 15.68 0.72 -6.15
N ILE A 146 16.47 1.79 -6.01
CA ILE A 146 17.90 1.67 -5.64
C ILE A 146 18.07 1.06 -4.24
N PRO A 147 17.41 1.54 -3.16
CA PRO A 147 17.54 0.90 -1.85
C PRO A 147 17.05 -0.56 -1.83
N LEU A 148 15.96 -0.85 -2.55
CA LEU A 148 15.48 -2.23 -2.70
C LEU A 148 16.54 -3.13 -3.37
N ALA A 149 17.11 -2.67 -4.48
CA ALA A 149 18.14 -3.41 -5.21
C ALA A 149 19.40 -3.63 -4.34
N ILE A 150 19.85 -2.60 -3.62
CA ILE A 150 20.97 -2.72 -2.66
C ILE A 150 20.66 -3.78 -1.61
N GLY A 151 19.46 -3.75 -1.01
CA GLY A 151 19.05 -4.75 -0.02
C GLY A 151 19.04 -6.18 -0.59
N LEU A 152 18.52 -6.37 -1.80
CA LEU A 152 18.53 -7.68 -2.51
C LEU A 152 19.95 -8.15 -2.80
N LEU A 153 20.84 -7.27 -3.26
CA LEU A 153 22.25 -7.58 -3.51
C LEU A 153 22.97 -7.95 -2.21
N MET A 154 22.74 -7.20 -1.13
CA MET A 154 23.29 -7.56 0.19
C MET A 154 22.81 -8.93 0.64
N LYS A 155 21.52 -9.26 0.44
CA LYS A 155 20.97 -10.57 0.78
C LYS A 155 21.60 -11.69 -0.01
N SER A 156 21.85 -11.49 -1.28
CA SER A 156 22.45 -12.52 -2.16
C SER A 156 23.93 -12.77 -1.87
N HIS A 157 24.69 -11.73 -1.50
CA HIS A 157 26.14 -11.83 -1.29
C HIS A 157 26.53 -12.08 0.18
N SER A 158 25.78 -11.54 1.14
CA SER A 158 26.13 -11.57 2.55
C SER A 158 24.88 -11.82 3.43
N PRO A 159 24.31 -13.03 3.44
CA PRO A 159 23.12 -13.35 4.22
C PRO A 159 23.27 -13.08 5.73
N GLY A 160 24.47 -13.31 6.30
CA GLY A 160 24.76 -13.04 7.71
C GLY A 160 24.69 -11.54 8.04
N THR A 161 25.28 -10.70 7.20
CA THR A 161 25.21 -9.24 7.35
C THR A 161 23.78 -8.74 7.27
N THR A 162 22.99 -9.24 6.31
CA THR A 162 21.59 -8.84 6.17
C THR A 162 20.72 -9.29 7.34
N ALA A 163 20.97 -10.45 7.94
CA ALA A 163 20.28 -10.91 9.12
C ALA A 163 20.44 -9.96 10.32
N HIS A 164 21.61 -9.31 10.42
CA HIS A 164 21.88 -8.31 11.45
C HIS A 164 21.27 -6.94 11.14
N TRP A 165 21.41 -6.44 9.91
CA TRP A 165 21.02 -5.09 9.53
C TRP A 165 19.53 -4.94 9.20
N GLN A 166 18.88 -5.98 8.68
CA GLN A 166 17.46 -5.94 8.31
C GLN A 166 16.54 -5.56 9.50
N PRO A 167 16.70 -6.11 10.72
CA PRO A 167 15.91 -5.67 11.87
C PRO A 167 16.18 -4.21 12.29
N VAL A 168 17.44 -3.75 12.12
CA VAL A 168 17.81 -2.35 12.40
C VAL A 168 17.10 -1.41 11.43
N MET A 169 17.15 -1.71 10.12
CA MET A 169 16.46 -0.92 9.10
C MET A 169 14.94 -0.90 9.34
N ASN A 170 14.34 -2.01 9.74
CA ASN A 170 12.92 -2.06 10.10
C ASN A 170 12.58 -1.18 11.32
N LYS A 171 13.44 -1.15 12.34
CA LYS A 171 13.24 -0.27 13.51
C LYS A 171 13.34 1.21 13.12
N ILE A 172 14.35 1.57 12.31
CA ILE A 172 14.53 2.95 11.82
C ILE A 172 13.31 3.36 10.98
N SER A 173 12.88 2.51 10.06
CA SER A 173 11.68 2.75 9.24
C SER A 173 10.42 2.91 10.10
N GLY A 174 10.24 2.04 11.11
CA GLY A 174 9.11 2.12 12.05
C GLY A 174 9.11 3.41 12.87
N LEU A 175 10.27 3.86 13.33
CA LEU A 175 10.40 5.14 14.05
C LEU A 175 10.18 6.32 13.11
N ALA A 176 10.75 6.27 11.91
CA ALA A 176 10.63 7.35 10.93
C ALA A 176 9.18 7.57 10.48
N ILE A 177 8.41 6.50 10.22
CA ILE A 177 6.98 6.63 9.89
C ILE A 177 6.18 7.15 11.10
N LEU A 178 6.51 6.75 12.32
CA LEU A 178 5.86 7.27 13.51
C LEU A 178 6.09 8.78 13.67
N ILE A 179 7.33 9.24 13.51
CA ILE A 179 7.66 10.68 13.55
C ILE A 179 6.93 11.42 12.43
N LEU A 180 6.94 10.89 11.20
CA LEU A 180 6.22 11.48 10.08
C LEU A 180 4.72 11.61 10.38
N LEU A 181 4.10 10.57 10.94
CA LEU A 181 2.68 10.60 11.31
C LEU A 181 2.41 11.62 12.42
N VAL A 182 3.18 11.62 13.51
CA VAL A 182 2.99 12.55 14.63
C VAL A 182 3.18 13.99 14.18
N VAL A 183 4.27 14.28 13.47
CA VAL A 183 4.57 15.64 12.99
C VAL A 183 3.60 16.04 11.87
N GLY A 184 3.38 15.15 10.89
CA GLY A 184 2.49 15.43 9.76
C GLY A 184 1.04 15.64 10.18
N LEU A 185 0.51 14.81 11.11
CA LEU A 185 -0.82 14.99 11.65
C LEU A 185 -0.89 16.22 12.57
N GLY A 186 0.12 16.43 13.41
CA GLY A 186 0.17 17.56 14.34
C GLY A 186 0.20 18.91 13.63
N LEU A 187 1.03 19.07 12.60
CA LEU A 187 1.12 20.30 11.79
C LEU A 187 -0.12 20.54 10.93
N ASN A 188 -0.88 19.49 10.61
CA ASN A 188 -2.03 19.55 9.71
C ASN A 188 -3.35 19.22 10.40
N ILE A 189 -3.44 19.38 11.72
CA ILE A 189 -4.63 18.99 12.49
C ILE A 189 -5.91 19.70 11.99
N SER A 190 -5.84 20.98 11.63
CA SER A 190 -6.94 21.74 11.06
C SER A 190 -7.39 21.15 9.70
N ASN A 191 -6.41 20.80 8.84
CA ASN A 191 -6.69 20.18 7.55
C ASN A 191 -7.31 18.79 7.72
N ILE A 192 -6.89 18.03 8.74
CA ILE A 192 -7.45 16.70 9.05
C ILE A 192 -8.88 16.82 9.58
N LEU A 193 -9.15 17.79 10.44
CA LEU A 193 -10.50 18.07 10.92
C LEU A 193 -11.43 18.49 9.76
N SER A 194 -10.93 19.26 8.79
CA SER A 194 -11.67 19.60 7.59
C SER A 194 -12.01 18.39 6.73
N LEU A 195 -11.19 17.32 6.76
CA LEU A 195 -11.48 16.07 6.05
C LEU A 195 -12.75 15.39 6.56
N ILE A 196 -13.09 15.55 7.84
CA ILE A 196 -14.29 14.96 8.44
C ILE A 196 -15.55 15.54 7.79
N GLY A 197 -15.54 16.85 7.45
CA GLY A 197 -16.65 17.54 6.79
C GLY A 197 -16.64 17.53 5.26
N SER A 198 -15.55 17.04 4.63
CA SER A 198 -15.27 17.20 3.19
C SER A 198 -15.60 15.98 2.33
N ASN A 199 -16.33 15.00 2.82
CA ASN A 199 -16.52 13.69 2.17
C ASN A 199 -15.22 12.87 1.93
N GLY A 200 -14.04 13.38 2.31
CA GLY A 200 -12.75 12.72 2.07
C GLY A 200 -12.63 11.36 2.76
N LEU A 201 -13.08 11.26 4.02
CA LEU A 201 -13.07 9.99 4.75
C LEU A 201 -14.05 8.97 4.14
N LEU A 202 -15.23 9.42 3.70
CA LEU A 202 -16.20 8.58 3.01
C LEU A 202 -15.63 8.01 1.72
N ALA A 203 -15.01 8.88 0.90
CA ALA A 203 -14.36 8.48 -0.35
C ALA A 203 -13.24 7.45 -0.10
N LEU A 204 -12.40 7.65 0.93
CA LEU A 204 -11.36 6.70 1.31
C LEU A 204 -11.93 5.35 1.74
N LEU A 205 -12.97 5.31 2.54
CA LEU A 205 -13.60 4.07 2.99
C LEU A 205 -14.21 3.31 1.81
N ILE A 206 -14.96 3.99 0.94
CA ILE A 206 -15.51 3.40 -0.28
C ILE A 206 -14.39 2.88 -1.18
N PHE A 207 -13.30 3.64 -1.33
CA PHE A 207 -12.14 3.24 -2.11
C PHE A 207 -11.49 1.98 -1.55
N ILE A 208 -11.18 1.93 -0.25
CA ILE A 208 -10.52 0.78 0.40
C ILE A 208 -11.40 -0.48 0.28
N ILE A 209 -12.70 -0.36 0.56
CA ILE A 209 -13.65 -1.47 0.47
C ILE A 209 -13.81 -1.92 -0.99
N GLY A 210 -13.95 -0.99 -1.93
CA GLY A 210 -14.04 -1.29 -3.36
C GLY A 210 -12.79 -2.00 -3.88
N CYS A 211 -11.59 -1.54 -3.51
CA CYS A 211 -10.33 -2.22 -3.84
C CYS A 211 -10.28 -3.65 -3.28
N LEU A 212 -10.69 -3.83 -2.02
CA LEU A 212 -10.77 -5.15 -1.39
C LEU A 212 -11.70 -6.09 -2.16
N LEU A 213 -12.88 -5.62 -2.50
CA LEU A 213 -13.88 -6.39 -3.24
C LEU A 213 -13.38 -6.77 -4.64
N ILE A 214 -12.79 -5.82 -5.38
CA ILE A 214 -12.18 -6.09 -6.69
C ILE A 214 -11.16 -7.23 -6.57
N GLY A 215 -10.24 -7.15 -5.63
CA GLY A 215 -9.23 -8.18 -5.43
C GLY A 215 -9.80 -9.53 -5.01
N LEU A 216 -10.78 -9.55 -4.10
CA LEU A 216 -11.46 -10.77 -3.66
C LEU A 216 -12.22 -11.46 -4.80
N LEU A 217 -12.86 -10.69 -5.69
CA LEU A 217 -13.60 -11.23 -6.84
C LEU A 217 -12.65 -11.84 -7.88
N LEU A 218 -11.49 -11.22 -8.11
CA LEU A 218 -10.50 -11.70 -9.07
C LEU A 218 -9.57 -12.79 -8.53
N GLY A 219 -9.53 -12.99 -7.21
CA GLY A 219 -8.65 -13.96 -6.54
C GLY A 219 -9.02 -15.42 -6.72
N GLY A 220 -10.17 -15.71 -7.37
CA GLY A 220 -10.60 -17.08 -7.67
C GLY A 220 -11.19 -17.82 -6.46
N ARG A 221 -11.09 -19.16 -6.48
CA ARG A 221 -11.72 -20.04 -5.47
C ARG A 221 -10.80 -20.45 -4.33
N ASP A 222 -9.50 -20.44 -4.54
CA ASP A 222 -8.54 -20.76 -3.49
C ASP A 222 -8.53 -19.68 -2.41
N PRO A 223 -8.86 -20.01 -1.15
CA PRO A 223 -8.97 -19.01 -0.08
C PRO A 223 -7.64 -18.29 0.21
N GLY A 224 -6.50 -18.99 0.07
CA GLY A 224 -5.17 -18.44 0.29
C GLY A 224 -4.84 -17.37 -0.75
N VAL A 225 -5.01 -17.69 -2.04
CA VAL A 225 -4.80 -16.76 -3.16
C VAL A 225 -5.81 -15.62 -3.13
N ARG A 226 -7.09 -15.93 -2.87
CA ARG A 226 -8.16 -14.94 -2.80
C ARG A 226 -7.90 -13.87 -1.74
N SER A 227 -7.43 -14.28 -0.57
CA SER A 227 -7.06 -13.33 0.50
C SER A 227 -5.88 -12.43 0.10
N VAL A 228 -4.87 -13.00 -0.57
CA VAL A 228 -3.73 -12.23 -1.10
C VAL A 228 -4.18 -11.22 -2.14
N MET A 229 -5.00 -11.62 -3.11
CA MET A 229 -5.52 -10.74 -4.14
C MET A 229 -6.36 -9.60 -3.53
N GLY A 230 -7.27 -9.92 -2.59
CA GLY A 230 -8.09 -8.92 -1.91
C GLY A 230 -7.25 -7.90 -1.13
N LEU A 231 -6.39 -8.41 -0.25
CA LEU A 231 -5.54 -7.55 0.59
C LEU A 231 -4.48 -6.80 -0.24
N GLY A 232 -3.90 -7.45 -1.27
CA GLY A 232 -2.90 -6.84 -2.14
C GLY A 232 -3.46 -5.74 -3.03
N THR A 233 -4.73 -5.85 -3.44
CA THR A 233 -5.42 -4.80 -4.19
C THR A 233 -5.86 -3.65 -3.29
N ALA A 234 -6.31 -3.94 -2.05
CA ALA A 234 -6.74 -2.92 -1.11
C ALA A 234 -5.58 -2.15 -0.47
N GLN A 235 -4.48 -2.83 -0.17
CA GLN A 235 -3.31 -2.21 0.47
C GLN A 235 -2.52 -1.40 -0.56
N ARG A 236 -2.59 -0.07 -0.43
CA ARG A 236 -1.88 0.86 -1.34
C ARG A 236 -0.46 1.14 -0.88
N ASN A 237 0.41 1.47 -1.82
CA ASN A 237 1.80 1.81 -1.54
C ASN A 237 1.93 3.25 -1.03
N VAL A 238 1.69 3.41 0.27
CA VAL A 238 1.78 4.72 0.95
C VAL A 238 3.18 5.33 0.79
N SER A 239 4.25 4.53 0.76
CA SER A 239 5.62 5.04 0.57
C SER A 239 5.75 5.76 -0.78
N ALA A 240 5.29 5.14 -1.87
CA ALA A 240 5.28 5.75 -3.19
C ALA A 240 4.37 6.99 -3.23
N ALA A 241 3.19 6.90 -2.62
CA ALA A 241 2.25 8.02 -2.57
C ALA A 241 2.83 9.23 -1.81
N ILE A 242 3.53 9.02 -0.69
CA ILE A 242 4.22 10.08 0.07
C ILE A 242 5.31 10.73 -0.77
N VAL A 243 6.15 9.93 -1.46
CA VAL A 243 7.22 10.47 -2.31
C VAL A 243 6.64 11.37 -3.39
N VAL A 244 5.62 10.90 -4.08
CA VAL A 244 4.97 11.65 -5.17
C VAL A 244 4.28 12.89 -4.64
N ALA A 245 3.54 12.78 -3.54
CA ALA A 245 2.82 13.91 -2.97
C ALA A 245 3.76 15.00 -2.44
N ALA A 246 4.80 14.62 -1.70
CA ALA A 246 5.74 15.56 -1.10
C ALA A 246 6.55 16.35 -2.13
N GLN A 247 6.82 15.76 -3.29
CA GLN A 247 7.66 16.39 -4.31
C GLN A 247 6.88 17.14 -5.38
N ASN A 248 5.63 16.74 -5.65
CA ASN A 248 4.87 17.29 -6.77
C ASN A 248 3.62 18.08 -6.33
N PHE A 249 3.13 17.85 -5.09
CA PHE A 249 1.89 18.42 -4.58
C PHE A 249 2.07 19.03 -3.19
N SER A 250 3.04 19.92 -3.04
CA SER A 250 3.38 20.59 -1.77
C SER A 250 2.29 21.55 -1.28
N ALA A 251 1.43 22.04 -2.17
CA ALA A 251 0.30 22.90 -1.83
C ALA A 251 -0.98 22.05 -1.60
N GLY A 252 -1.75 22.41 -0.56
CA GLY A 252 -3.03 21.78 -0.26
C GLY A 252 -2.95 20.55 0.65
N ASN A 253 -4.07 19.84 0.72
CA ASN A 253 -4.32 18.74 1.68
C ASN A 253 -3.88 17.35 1.18
N THR A 254 -3.19 17.25 0.03
CA THR A 254 -2.84 15.98 -0.62
C THR A 254 -2.03 15.07 0.29
N LEU A 255 -0.95 15.57 0.89
CA LEU A 255 -0.11 14.78 1.79
C LEU A 255 -0.88 14.37 3.07
N SER A 256 -1.63 15.31 3.66
CA SER A 256 -2.46 15.05 4.84
C SER A 256 -3.48 13.94 4.57
N PHE A 257 -4.13 13.97 3.41
CA PHE A 257 -5.08 12.94 2.97
C PHE A 257 -4.41 11.56 2.84
N ILE A 258 -3.20 11.49 2.28
CA ILE A 258 -2.42 10.24 2.17
C ILE A 258 -2.01 9.71 3.54
N LEU A 259 -1.63 10.58 4.49
CA LEU A 259 -1.30 10.16 5.86
C LEU A 259 -2.54 9.62 6.60
N VAL A 260 -3.69 10.26 6.44
CA VAL A 260 -4.97 9.74 6.97
C VAL A 260 -5.32 8.41 6.31
N ALA A 261 -5.15 8.30 4.99
CA ALA A 261 -5.37 7.05 4.27
C ALA A 261 -4.47 5.91 4.78
N ALA A 262 -3.20 6.20 5.13
CA ALA A 262 -2.30 5.21 5.71
C ALA A 262 -2.85 4.61 7.02
N ILE A 263 -3.41 5.46 7.87
CA ILE A 263 -4.03 5.03 9.14
C ILE A 263 -5.29 4.22 8.86
N LEU A 264 -6.19 4.72 7.99
CA LEU A 264 -7.43 4.02 7.64
C LEU A 264 -7.17 2.65 6.99
N LEU A 265 -6.17 2.55 6.12
CA LEU A 265 -5.75 1.28 5.53
C LEU A 265 -5.41 0.25 6.62
N LEU A 266 -4.65 0.65 7.65
CA LEU A 266 -4.31 -0.24 8.76
C LEU A 266 -5.53 -0.60 9.60
N LEU A 267 -6.37 0.39 9.94
CA LEU A 267 -7.57 0.18 10.76
C LEU A 267 -8.60 -0.72 10.07
N VAL A 268 -8.73 -0.66 8.75
CA VAL A 268 -9.67 -1.48 7.98
C VAL A 268 -9.07 -2.85 7.65
N LEU A 269 -7.82 -2.88 7.15
CA LEU A 269 -7.26 -4.11 6.58
C LEU A 269 -6.72 -5.08 7.64
N LEU A 270 -6.23 -4.63 8.80
CA LEU A 270 -5.78 -5.54 9.87
C LEU A 270 -6.93 -6.40 10.43
N PRO A 271 -8.09 -5.85 10.82
CA PRO A 271 -9.23 -6.68 11.25
C PRO A 271 -9.76 -7.56 10.11
N THR A 272 -9.79 -7.02 8.87
CA THR A 272 -10.23 -7.78 7.69
C THR A 272 -9.33 -8.98 7.42
N ALA A 273 -8.01 -8.81 7.48
CA ALA A 273 -7.05 -9.91 7.34
C ALA A 273 -7.29 -11.01 8.38
N LYS A 274 -7.47 -10.62 9.66
CA LYS A 274 -7.79 -11.59 10.74
C LYS A 274 -9.11 -12.32 10.50
N ARG A 275 -10.13 -11.65 9.94
CA ARG A 275 -11.42 -12.27 9.61
C ARG A 275 -11.30 -13.26 8.46
N LEU A 276 -10.56 -12.92 7.42
CA LEU A 276 -10.30 -13.82 6.29
C LEU A 276 -9.53 -15.08 6.70
N GLY A 277 -8.68 -15.00 7.72
CA GLY A 277 -7.91 -16.14 8.24
C GLY A 277 -8.66 -17.05 9.23
N ARG A 278 -9.91 -16.71 9.59
CA ARG A 278 -10.73 -17.59 10.43
C ARG A 278 -11.26 -18.77 9.62
N PRO A 279 -11.18 -20.02 10.12
CA PRO A 279 -11.86 -21.13 9.47
C PRO A 279 -13.36 -20.82 9.42
N VAL A 280 -13.98 -21.04 8.29
CA VAL A 280 -15.46 -21.05 8.17
C VAL A 280 -15.93 -22.18 9.10
N GLN A 281 -16.54 -21.83 10.23
CA GLN A 281 -17.25 -22.84 11.02
C GLN A 281 -18.34 -23.40 10.13
N ALA A 282 -18.24 -24.68 9.82
CA ALA A 282 -19.31 -25.40 9.14
C ALA A 282 -20.56 -25.29 10.05
N THR A 283 -21.44 -24.40 9.69
CA THR A 283 -22.79 -24.33 10.29
C THR A 283 -23.52 -25.60 9.87
N GLY A 284 -23.73 -26.49 10.85
CA GLY A 284 -24.75 -27.55 10.74
C GLY A 284 -24.27 -28.92 10.32
N SER A 285 -23.65 -29.67 11.22
CA SER A 285 -24.01 -31.06 11.38
C SER A 285 -24.89 -31.16 12.61
N ALA A 286 -26.19 -31.20 12.41
CA ALA A 286 -27.12 -31.66 13.44
C ALA A 286 -26.64 -33.05 13.92
N PRO A 287 -26.69 -33.35 15.22
CA PRO A 287 -26.39 -34.68 15.72
C PRO A 287 -27.37 -35.65 15.05
N HIS A 288 -26.83 -36.62 14.32
CA HIS A 288 -27.60 -37.76 13.89
C HIS A 288 -27.98 -38.50 15.17
N GLU A 289 -29.23 -38.34 15.61
CA GLU A 289 -29.83 -39.22 16.61
C GLU A 289 -29.76 -40.63 16.08
N ALA A 290 -29.01 -41.47 16.75
CA ALA A 290 -28.98 -42.89 16.54
C ALA A 290 -30.38 -43.46 16.84
N PRO A 291 -30.94 -44.35 16.04
CA PRO A 291 -32.21 -45.03 16.36
C PRO A 291 -32.02 -45.90 17.60
N ASN A 292 -32.86 -45.69 18.62
CA ASN A 292 -33.05 -46.58 19.72
C ASN A 292 -33.51 -47.93 19.22
N GLU A 293 -32.65 -48.94 19.27
CA GLU A 293 -33.07 -50.35 19.19
C GLU A 293 -33.58 -50.79 20.54
N SER A 294 -34.88 -51.01 20.62
CA SER A 294 -35.59 -51.75 21.65
C SER A 294 -35.69 -53.23 21.33
#